data_05061bb6cb8d35da69b2e9c44756a6d5
#
_entry.id   05061bb6cb8d35da69b2e9c44756a6d5
#
_cell.length_a   1.000
_cell.length_b   1.000
_cell.length_c   1.000
_cell.angle_alpha   90.00
_cell.angle_beta   90.00
_cell.angle_gamma   90.00
#
_symmetry.space_group_name_H-M   'P 1'
#
loop_
_entity.id
_entity.type
_entity.pdbx_description
1 polymer ?
#
loop_
_entity_poly.entity_id
_entity_poly.type
_entity_poly.pdbx_seq_one_letter_code
_entity_poly.pdbx_strand_id
1 'polypeptide(L)'
;LGIELIEGFGEEQLALQPDIFVIGNVVSRAKLPNGKPKFALMEAILDQGLPYTSGPQWLSEHVLAGRHVLAVAGTHGKTTTTAMLSWILEACGLNPGFLIGGVPLNFGISARLGERNPSGTNKPLFVIEADEYDTAFFDKRSKFVHYKPGTAILNNLEFDHADIFDNLAAIERQFAHLLRTIASSGQVVVEANNPALQRVLAQGVYCGQTSFGTDPADWQAHGPAHDFDVLYQNKTVGHLTWAISGLHNQRNALASIASAAHVGVAPHDACVALATFQNVRRRMELRGTIKTGQGDIELIDDFAHHPTAIRTTVGGLRGLLDAQGHNTVRIVAVFEPRSNTMKLGAMKAQLPDSLTQADLVFCYTAGLDWDAAAALLPMGERATCTDSIDELVRRVTRAARAGDRIVCMSNGGFSGVHDKLLGALQAKFT
;
A
#
# COMPACT_ATOMS: atom_id res chain seq x y z
N LEU A 1 -16.81 -6.81 19.26
CA LEU A 1 -17.17 -5.39 19.22
C LEU A 1 -18.67 -5.14 19.44
N GLY A 2 -19.51 -6.20 19.51
CA GLY A 2 -20.96 -6.07 19.70
C GLY A 2 -21.71 -5.49 18.50
N ILE A 3 -21.10 -5.53 17.31
CA ILE A 3 -21.71 -5.10 16.05
C ILE A 3 -22.40 -6.32 15.44
N GLU A 4 -23.71 -6.21 15.14
CA GLU A 4 -24.44 -7.21 14.42
C GLU A 4 -24.05 -7.18 12.94
N LEU A 5 -23.80 -8.35 12.36
CA LEU A 5 -23.50 -8.53 10.94
C LEU A 5 -24.71 -9.14 10.25
N ILE A 6 -25.22 -8.46 9.23
CA ILE A 6 -26.35 -8.90 8.42
C ILE A 6 -25.87 -9.12 6.98
N GLU A 7 -26.15 -10.28 6.43
CA GLU A 7 -25.79 -10.61 5.06
C GLU A 7 -26.77 -9.99 4.05
N GLY A 8 -26.23 -9.59 2.90
CA GLY A 8 -27.02 -9.05 1.80
C GLY A 8 -27.31 -7.57 1.88
N PHE A 9 -28.14 -7.09 0.97
CA PHE A 9 -28.52 -5.69 0.79
C PHE A 9 -30.05 -5.58 0.52
N GLY A 10 -30.84 -6.28 1.33
CA GLY A 10 -32.29 -6.32 1.22
C GLY A 10 -32.97 -5.15 1.92
N GLU A 11 -34.17 -4.79 1.45
CA GLU A 11 -34.96 -3.69 1.99
C GLU A 11 -35.42 -3.95 3.44
N GLU A 12 -35.47 -5.21 3.88
CA GLU A 12 -35.83 -5.59 5.25
C GLU A 12 -34.92 -4.96 6.31
N GLN A 13 -33.69 -4.55 5.96
CA GLN A 13 -32.76 -3.87 6.85
C GLN A 13 -33.24 -2.46 7.24
N LEU A 14 -34.21 -1.87 6.54
CA LEU A 14 -34.83 -0.61 6.94
C LEU A 14 -35.60 -0.73 8.27
N ALA A 15 -36.03 -1.92 8.63
CA ALA A 15 -36.69 -2.18 9.91
C ALA A 15 -35.79 -1.91 11.14
N LEU A 16 -34.48 -1.84 10.95
CA LEU A 16 -33.51 -1.47 12.00
C LEU A 16 -33.58 0.03 12.38
N GLN A 17 -34.18 0.87 11.55
CA GLN A 17 -34.37 2.30 11.75
C GLN A 17 -33.06 3.03 12.17
N PRO A 18 -31.93 2.89 11.43
CA PRO A 18 -30.71 3.58 11.80
C PRO A 18 -30.86 5.10 11.61
N ASP A 19 -30.14 5.88 12.41
CA ASP A 19 -30.08 7.34 12.28
C ASP A 19 -29.45 7.79 10.95
N ILE A 20 -28.51 6.99 10.41
CA ILE A 20 -27.81 7.27 9.15
C ILE A 20 -27.30 5.97 8.51
N PHE A 21 -27.34 5.91 7.18
CA PHE A 21 -26.72 4.84 6.39
C PHE A 21 -25.35 5.27 5.89
N VAL A 22 -24.31 4.51 6.22
CA VAL A 22 -22.94 4.74 5.71
C VAL A 22 -22.68 3.81 4.53
N ILE A 23 -22.60 4.38 3.34
CA ILE A 23 -22.56 3.64 2.07
C ILE A 23 -21.13 3.38 1.65
N GLY A 24 -20.77 2.09 1.49
CA GLY A 24 -19.47 1.66 0.95
C GLY A 24 -19.38 1.85 -0.58
N ASN A 25 -18.16 1.94 -1.10
CA ASN A 25 -17.91 2.18 -2.53
C ASN A 25 -18.25 0.99 -3.45
N VAL A 26 -18.53 -0.19 -2.90
CA VAL A 26 -19.00 -1.36 -3.69
C VAL A 26 -20.48 -1.23 -4.07
N VAL A 27 -21.24 -0.42 -3.35
CA VAL A 27 -22.66 -0.18 -3.63
C VAL A 27 -22.80 0.63 -4.90
N SER A 28 -23.77 0.27 -5.72
CA SER A 28 -24.05 0.91 -7.01
C SER A 28 -25.54 0.79 -7.36
N ARG A 29 -25.96 1.49 -8.41
CA ARG A 29 -27.32 1.32 -8.98
C ARG A 29 -27.36 0.26 -10.09
N ALA A 30 -26.46 -0.72 -10.08
CA ALA A 30 -26.43 -1.82 -11.02
C ALA A 30 -27.67 -2.71 -10.88
N LYS A 31 -28.11 -3.26 -12.02
CA LYS A 31 -29.22 -4.21 -12.08
C LYS A 31 -28.70 -5.62 -12.31
N LEU A 32 -29.41 -6.58 -11.73
CA LEU A 32 -29.23 -8.00 -12.02
C LEU A 32 -29.78 -8.34 -13.41
N PRO A 33 -29.44 -9.51 -14.00
CA PRO A 33 -29.95 -9.92 -15.31
C PRO A 33 -31.49 -9.97 -15.41
N ASN A 34 -32.18 -10.14 -14.29
CA ASN A 34 -33.65 -10.13 -14.19
C ASN A 34 -34.26 -8.72 -14.09
N GLY A 35 -33.43 -7.66 -14.24
CA GLY A 35 -33.84 -6.26 -14.16
C GLY A 35 -34.02 -5.69 -12.75
N LYS A 36 -33.94 -6.51 -11.70
CA LYS A 36 -34.02 -6.04 -10.31
C LYS A 36 -32.75 -5.31 -9.88
N PRO A 37 -32.85 -4.34 -8.96
CA PRO A 37 -31.67 -3.71 -8.36
C PRO A 37 -30.75 -4.76 -7.70
N LYS A 38 -29.44 -4.63 -7.89
CA LYS A 38 -28.46 -5.46 -7.17
C LYS A 38 -28.41 -5.11 -5.67
N PHE A 39 -28.68 -3.84 -5.35
CA PHE A 39 -28.65 -3.27 -3.99
C PHE A 39 -30.03 -2.67 -3.66
N ALA A 40 -31.02 -3.53 -3.38
CA ALA A 40 -32.41 -3.11 -3.13
C ALA A 40 -32.52 -2.14 -1.96
N LEU A 41 -31.74 -2.36 -0.89
CA LEU A 41 -31.67 -1.45 0.25
C LEU A 41 -31.33 -0.02 -0.18
N MET A 42 -30.36 0.16 -1.11
CA MET A 42 -29.97 1.49 -1.55
C MET A 42 -31.08 2.20 -2.33
N GLU A 43 -31.81 1.47 -3.18
CA GLU A 43 -32.97 2.06 -3.88
C GLU A 43 -34.05 2.49 -2.88
N ALA A 44 -34.37 1.67 -1.89
CA ALA A 44 -35.34 1.98 -0.86
C ALA A 44 -34.92 3.18 0.03
N ILE A 45 -33.63 3.35 0.34
CA ILE A 45 -33.07 4.52 1.02
C ILE A 45 -33.35 5.80 0.19
N LEU A 46 -33.07 5.74 -1.12
CA LEU A 46 -33.29 6.88 -2.02
C LEU A 46 -34.79 7.20 -2.19
N ASP A 47 -35.63 6.19 -2.40
CA ASP A 47 -37.07 6.36 -2.60
C ASP A 47 -37.78 6.96 -1.39
N GLN A 48 -37.31 6.63 -0.18
CA GLN A 48 -37.85 7.15 1.08
C GLN A 48 -37.15 8.44 1.56
N GLY A 49 -36.13 8.93 0.86
CA GLY A 49 -35.38 10.12 1.25
C GLY A 49 -34.66 9.98 2.59
N LEU A 50 -34.21 8.79 2.96
CA LEU A 50 -33.56 8.54 4.24
C LEU A 50 -32.12 9.10 4.26
N PRO A 51 -31.62 9.51 5.45
CA PRO A 51 -30.28 10.09 5.55
C PRO A 51 -29.18 9.06 5.25
N TYR A 52 -28.30 9.39 4.33
CA TYR A 52 -27.14 8.56 3.99
C TYR A 52 -25.89 9.42 3.75
N THR A 53 -24.73 8.80 3.93
CA THR A 53 -23.41 9.39 3.70
C THR A 53 -22.43 8.35 3.19
N SER A 54 -21.25 8.77 2.75
CA SER A 54 -20.15 7.87 2.42
C SER A 54 -19.26 7.57 3.62
N GLY A 55 -18.53 6.46 3.59
CA GLY A 55 -17.54 6.12 4.63
C GLY A 55 -16.49 7.21 4.85
N PRO A 56 -15.83 7.74 3.82
CA PRO A 56 -14.86 8.84 3.94
C PRO A 56 -15.46 10.14 4.50
N GLN A 57 -16.67 10.51 4.12
CA GLN A 57 -17.37 11.68 4.64
C GLN A 57 -17.69 11.50 6.12
N TRP A 58 -18.30 10.37 6.49
CA TRP A 58 -18.61 10.06 7.89
C TRP A 58 -17.36 10.06 8.77
N LEU A 59 -16.28 9.44 8.30
CA LEU A 59 -15.00 9.41 8.99
C LEU A 59 -14.46 10.83 9.23
N SER A 60 -14.53 11.68 8.20
CA SER A 60 -14.11 13.08 8.29
C SER A 60 -14.88 13.86 9.38
N GLU A 61 -16.19 13.68 9.44
CA GLU A 61 -17.08 14.42 10.34
C GLU A 61 -17.02 13.93 11.79
N HIS A 62 -16.91 12.62 12.00
CA HIS A 62 -17.06 12.02 13.33
C HIS A 62 -15.75 11.56 13.97
N VAL A 63 -14.72 11.27 13.18
CA VAL A 63 -13.44 10.76 13.70
C VAL A 63 -12.33 11.79 13.52
N LEU A 64 -12.19 12.38 12.32
CA LEU A 64 -11.06 13.26 12.00
C LEU A 64 -11.29 14.71 12.46
N ALA A 65 -12.54 15.13 12.67
CA ALA A 65 -12.85 16.47 13.11
C ALA A 65 -12.11 16.83 14.42
N GLY A 66 -11.48 18.02 14.42
CA GLY A 66 -10.72 18.53 15.56
C GLY A 66 -9.30 17.94 15.72
N ARG A 67 -8.90 16.98 14.87
CA ARG A 67 -7.57 16.35 14.90
C ARG A 67 -6.62 17.01 13.89
N HIS A 68 -5.31 16.83 14.11
CA HIS A 68 -4.32 17.05 13.07
C HIS A 68 -4.18 15.75 12.28
N VAL A 69 -4.72 15.74 11.07
CA VAL A 69 -4.70 14.57 10.19
C VAL A 69 -3.39 14.57 9.38
N LEU A 70 -2.67 13.45 9.44
CA LEU A 70 -1.50 13.17 8.60
C LEU A 70 -1.94 12.14 7.55
N ALA A 71 -2.14 12.60 6.31
CA ALA A 71 -2.63 11.77 5.20
C ALA A 71 -1.48 11.31 4.32
N VAL A 72 -1.44 10.02 3.99
CA VAL A 72 -0.41 9.43 3.13
C VAL A 72 -1.04 9.04 1.80
N ALA A 73 -0.78 9.83 0.76
CA ALA A 73 -1.24 9.63 -0.60
C ALA A 73 -0.10 9.20 -1.54
N GLY A 74 -0.45 8.60 -2.67
CA GLY A 74 0.49 8.13 -3.68
C GLY A 74 0.05 6.80 -4.28
N THR A 75 0.59 6.44 -5.43
CA THR A 75 0.24 5.18 -6.08
C THR A 75 0.78 3.99 -5.28
N HIS A 76 2.04 4.06 -4.82
CA HIS A 76 2.70 2.98 -4.10
C HIS A 76 3.24 3.44 -2.74
N GLY A 77 3.43 2.48 -1.83
CA GLY A 77 4.03 2.70 -0.52
C GLY A 77 3.09 3.30 0.54
N LYS A 78 1.84 3.65 0.22
CA LYS A 78 0.86 4.24 1.16
C LYS A 78 0.81 3.50 2.50
N THR A 79 0.50 2.20 2.47
CA THR A 79 0.33 1.37 3.68
C THR A 79 1.59 1.35 4.55
N THR A 80 2.75 1.12 3.92
CA THR A 80 4.04 1.06 4.63
C THR A 80 4.40 2.40 5.24
N THR A 81 4.27 3.50 4.48
CA THR A 81 4.55 4.86 4.97
C THR A 81 3.59 5.26 6.10
N THR A 82 2.29 4.95 5.98
CA THR A 82 1.30 5.18 7.05
C THR A 82 1.67 4.42 8.32
N ALA A 83 2.10 3.16 8.17
CA ALA A 83 2.54 2.33 9.29
C ALA A 83 3.82 2.87 9.94
N MET A 84 4.83 3.26 9.14
CA MET A 84 6.08 3.88 9.63
C MET A 84 5.80 5.16 10.41
N LEU A 85 4.99 6.06 9.83
CA LEU A 85 4.63 7.32 10.48
C LEU A 85 3.87 7.10 11.78
N SER A 86 2.89 6.18 11.77
CA SER A 86 2.15 5.82 12.98
C SER A 86 3.08 5.28 14.06
N TRP A 87 4.05 4.43 13.68
CA TRP A 87 5.02 3.87 14.62
C TRP A 87 5.98 4.92 15.19
N ILE A 88 6.49 5.85 14.37
CA ILE A 88 7.30 6.97 14.85
C ILE A 88 6.54 7.75 15.94
N LEU A 89 5.29 8.14 15.65
CA LEU A 89 4.49 8.92 16.59
C LEU A 89 4.18 8.15 17.88
N GLU A 90 3.93 6.84 17.76
CA GLU A 90 3.72 5.96 18.93
C GLU A 90 4.96 5.85 19.80
N ALA A 91 6.08 5.50 19.19
CA ALA A 91 7.36 5.32 19.90
C ALA A 91 7.85 6.62 20.57
N CYS A 92 7.47 7.79 20.01
CA CYS A 92 7.70 9.11 20.61
C CYS A 92 6.63 9.54 21.61
N GLY A 93 5.70 8.66 22.02
CA GLY A 93 4.72 8.90 23.07
C GLY A 93 3.53 9.79 22.66
N LEU A 94 3.28 10.00 21.37
CA LEU A 94 2.20 10.86 20.87
C LEU A 94 0.85 10.15 20.67
N ASN A 95 0.77 8.83 20.91
CA ASN A 95 -0.44 7.99 20.89
C ASN A 95 -1.41 8.31 19.73
N PRO A 96 -0.99 8.27 18.46
CA PRO A 96 -1.83 8.67 17.34
C PRO A 96 -3.02 7.72 17.16
N GLY A 97 -4.15 8.25 16.66
CA GLY A 97 -5.12 7.43 15.96
C GLY A 97 -4.56 7.04 14.59
N PHE A 98 -5.03 5.94 14.03
CA PHE A 98 -4.66 5.58 12.66
C PHE A 98 -5.71 4.71 11.96
N LEU A 99 -5.70 4.78 10.61
CA LEU A 99 -6.39 3.88 9.72
C LEU A 99 -5.45 3.49 8.58
N ILE A 100 -5.05 2.23 8.55
CA ILE A 100 -4.01 1.68 7.68
C ILE A 100 -4.62 0.54 6.86
N GLY A 101 -4.36 0.47 5.57
CA GLY A 101 -4.87 -0.56 4.65
C GLY A 101 -4.29 -1.96 4.86
N GLY A 102 -3.42 -2.15 5.84
CA GLY A 102 -2.82 -3.41 6.25
C GLY A 102 -2.66 -3.49 7.75
N VAL A 103 -2.11 -4.58 8.27
CA VAL A 103 -1.86 -4.79 9.70
C VAL A 103 -0.37 -4.63 9.99
N PRO A 104 0.08 -3.49 10.56
CA PRO A 104 1.47 -3.34 10.99
C PRO A 104 1.78 -4.30 12.13
N LEU A 105 2.92 -4.97 12.06
CA LEU A 105 3.31 -5.98 13.05
C LEU A 105 3.56 -5.36 14.43
N ASN A 106 4.05 -4.13 14.49
CA ASN A 106 4.23 -3.38 15.75
C ASN A 106 2.92 -3.14 16.52
N PHE A 107 1.77 -3.06 15.82
CA PHE A 107 0.48 -2.79 16.44
C PHE A 107 -0.45 -4.01 16.52
N GLY A 108 -0.33 -4.94 15.57
CA GLY A 108 -1.23 -6.09 15.44
C GLY A 108 -2.66 -5.77 15.01
N ILE A 109 -2.98 -4.50 14.77
CA ILE A 109 -4.30 -3.98 14.35
C ILE A 109 -4.12 -2.96 13.22
N SER A 110 -5.15 -2.80 12.38
CA SER A 110 -5.13 -1.87 11.24
C SER A 110 -5.75 -0.50 11.53
N ALA A 111 -6.46 -0.36 12.65
CA ALA A 111 -7.13 0.89 13.02
C ALA A 111 -7.23 1.06 14.52
N ARG A 112 -7.13 2.32 14.96
CA ARG A 112 -7.27 2.72 16.37
C ARG A 112 -7.67 4.20 16.44
N LEU A 113 -8.50 4.57 17.42
CA LEU A 113 -8.90 5.97 17.58
C LEU A 113 -7.78 6.86 18.14
N GLY A 114 -6.85 6.29 18.90
CA GLY A 114 -5.79 7.05 19.56
C GLY A 114 -6.30 7.98 20.65
N GLU A 115 -5.42 8.79 21.18
CA GLU A 115 -5.77 9.77 22.22
C GLU A 115 -6.59 10.93 21.64
N ARG A 116 -7.64 11.36 22.36
CA ARG A 116 -8.49 12.48 21.95
C ARG A 116 -8.17 13.80 22.66
N ASN A 117 -7.59 13.73 23.84
CA ASN A 117 -7.26 14.89 24.67
C ASN A 117 -5.78 14.80 25.10
N PRO A 118 -4.82 15.03 24.19
CA PRO A 118 -3.42 15.03 24.56
C PRO A 118 -3.14 16.14 25.58
N SER A 119 -2.23 15.88 26.51
CA SER A 119 -1.81 16.89 27.48
C SER A 119 -1.14 18.06 26.73
N GLY A 120 -1.66 19.27 26.92
CA GLY A 120 -1.13 20.48 26.28
C GLY A 120 -2.05 21.09 25.22
N THR A 121 -1.50 21.99 24.40
CA THR A 121 -2.23 22.76 23.38
C THR A 121 -2.31 22.07 22.01
N ASN A 122 -1.68 20.91 21.87
CA ASN A 122 -1.59 20.21 20.59
C ASN A 122 -2.90 19.49 20.25
N LYS A 123 -3.30 19.55 18.97
CA LYS A 123 -4.41 18.76 18.47
C LYS A 123 -4.06 17.26 18.50
N PRO A 124 -5.03 16.38 18.81
CA PRO A 124 -4.84 14.94 18.71
C PRO A 124 -4.40 14.55 17.28
N LEU A 125 -3.44 13.62 17.15
CA LEU A 125 -2.94 13.19 15.86
C LEU A 125 -3.75 12.02 15.30
N PHE A 126 -3.92 11.99 13.98
CA PHE A 126 -4.50 10.86 13.28
C PHE A 126 -3.78 10.61 11.95
N VAL A 127 -3.20 9.42 11.79
CA VAL A 127 -2.51 9.02 10.55
C VAL A 127 -3.45 8.19 9.70
N ILE A 128 -3.64 8.56 8.43
CA ILE A 128 -4.57 7.88 7.54
C ILE A 128 -3.94 7.55 6.19
N GLU A 129 -4.15 6.32 5.73
CA GLU A 129 -3.88 5.96 4.34
C GLU A 129 -4.89 6.66 3.42
N ALA A 130 -4.40 7.52 2.55
CA ALA A 130 -5.20 8.42 1.74
C ALA A 130 -5.26 7.90 0.30
N ASP A 131 -6.30 7.11 0.04
CA ASP A 131 -6.52 6.42 -1.22
C ASP A 131 -7.13 7.35 -2.27
N GLU A 132 -6.64 7.28 -3.51
CA GLU A 132 -7.12 8.02 -4.67
C GLU A 132 -8.41 7.47 -5.28
N TYR A 133 -8.89 6.30 -4.87
CA TYR A 133 -10.16 5.73 -5.33
C TYR A 133 -11.34 6.64 -5.06
N ASP A 134 -12.36 6.57 -5.92
CA ASP A 134 -13.62 7.29 -5.74
C ASP A 134 -14.33 6.90 -4.42
N THR A 135 -15.10 7.83 -3.89
CA THR A 135 -15.68 7.73 -2.55
C THR A 135 -16.87 6.79 -2.51
N ALA A 136 -17.84 6.98 -3.41
CA ALA A 136 -19.07 6.19 -3.51
C ALA A 136 -19.68 6.38 -4.91
N PHE A 137 -20.74 5.61 -5.23
CA PHE A 137 -21.41 5.75 -6.53
C PHE A 137 -22.01 7.15 -6.77
N PHE A 138 -22.39 7.86 -5.70
CA PHE A 138 -22.95 9.21 -5.72
C PHE A 138 -21.90 10.32 -5.49
N ASP A 139 -20.67 9.97 -5.13
CA ASP A 139 -19.56 10.91 -4.95
C ASP A 139 -18.29 10.36 -5.65
N LYS A 140 -17.96 10.95 -6.79
CA LYS A 140 -16.83 10.52 -7.63
C LYS A 140 -15.51 11.22 -7.32
N ARG A 141 -15.46 12.06 -6.26
CA ARG A 141 -14.19 12.58 -5.74
C ARG A 141 -13.41 11.47 -5.08
N SER A 142 -12.09 11.58 -5.12
CA SER A 142 -11.23 10.64 -4.39
C SER A 142 -11.44 10.74 -2.87
N LYS A 143 -11.34 9.62 -2.17
CA LYS A 143 -11.58 9.51 -0.71
C LYS A 143 -10.78 10.53 0.09
N PHE A 144 -9.54 10.78 -0.29
CA PHE A 144 -8.63 11.67 0.43
C PHE A 144 -9.09 13.14 0.47
N VAL A 145 -9.94 13.59 -0.49
CA VAL A 145 -10.46 14.96 -0.51
C VAL A 145 -11.32 15.28 0.75
N HIS A 146 -11.92 14.24 1.33
CA HIS A 146 -12.69 14.36 2.55
C HIS A 146 -11.86 14.58 3.81
N TYR A 147 -10.59 14.13 3.83
CA TYR A 147 -9.79 14.04 5.05
C TYR A 147 -9.21 15.36 5.55
N LYS A 148 -9.12 16.39 4.69
CA LYS A 148 -8.67 17.76 5.02
C LYS A 148 -7.40 17.76 5.90
N PRO A 149 -6.27 17.18 5.42
CA PRO A 149 -5.11 16.97 6.26
C PRO A 149 -4.42 18.26 6.68
N GLY A 150 -3.82 18.25 7.87
CA GLY A 150 -2.84 19.25 8.30
C GLY A 150 -1.44 18.93 7.75
N THR A 151 -1.13 17.63 7.51
CA THR A 151 0.08 17.18 6.84
C THR A 151 -0.30 16.18 5.75
N ALA A 152 0.16 16.37 4.52
CA ALA A 152 -0.08 15.44 3.43
C ALA A 152 1.25 14.95 2.83
N ILE A 153 1.46 13.64 2.79
CA ILE A 153 2.54 13.00 2.04
C ILE A 153 2.03 12.70 0.63
N LEU A 154 2.78 13.15 -0.37
CA LEU A 154 2.63 12.75 -1.77
C LEU A 154 3.82 11.87 -2.14
N ASN A 155 3.65 10.56 -1.97
CA ASN A 155 4.77 9.62 -1.98
C ASN A 155 5.34 9.36 -3.39
N ASN A 156 4.44 9.14 -4.35
CA ASN A 156 4.72 8.98 -5.78
C ASN A 156 3.41 9.06 -6.55
N LEU A 157 3.49 9.24 -7.87
CA LEU A 157 2.31 9.26 -8.71
C LEU A 157 2.61 8.67 -10.07
N GLU A 158 1.93 7.59 -10.41
CA GLU A 158 1.92 6.97 -11.74
C GLU A 158 0.51 6.48 -12.10
N PHE A 159 0.31 6.03 -13.34
CA PHE A 159 -0.99 5.57 -13.78
C PHE A 159 -1.32 4.20 -13.16
N ASP A 160 -2.42 4.14 -12.43
CA ASP A 160 -3.03 2.93 -11.91
C ASP A 160 -4.57 3.12 -11.89
N HIS A 161 -5.31 2.11 -11.40
CA HIS A 161 -6.76 2.16 -11.29
C HIS A 161 -7.47 2.45 -12.62
N ALA A 162 -7.07 1.74 -13.69
CA ALA A 162 -7.62 1.89 -15.05
C ALA A 162 -9.13 1.60 -15.15
N ASP A 163 -9.74 1.08 -14.10
CA ASP A 163 -11.17 0.86 -13.95
C ASP A 163 -11.96 2.13 -13.61
N ILE A 164 -11.30 3.16 -13.08
CA ILE A 164 -11.95 4.42 -12.67
C ILE A 164 -11.27 5.67 -13.24
N PHE A 165 -10.03 5.57 -13.73
CA PHE A 165 -9.31 6.69 -14.34
C PHE A 165 -8.90 6.37 -15.76
N ASP A 166 -9.23 7.25 -16.70
CA ASP A 166 -8.89 7.10 -18.12
C ASP A 166 -7.39 7.29 -18.38
N ASN A 167 -6.72 8.12 -17.58
CA ASN A 167 -5.32 8.49 -17.77
C ASN A 167 -4.71 9.11 -16.50
N LEU A 168 -3.38 9.30 -16.52
CA LEU A 168 -2.64 9.90 -15.41
C LEU A 168 -3.11 11.32 -15.07
N ALA A 169 -3.50 12.13 -16.08
CA ALA A 169 -3.99 13.49 -15.85
C ALA A 169 -5.30 13.53 -15.04
N ALA A 170 -6.13 12.47 -15.13
CA ALA A 170 -7.32 12.34 -14.30
C ALA A 170 -6.95 12.13 -12.82
N ILE A 171 -5.89 11.34 -12.53
CA ILE A 171 -5.37 11.14 -11.19
C ILE A 171 -4.71 12.43 -10.66
N GLU A 172 -3.89 13.10 -11.48
CA GLU A 172 -3.27 14.39 -11.13
C GLU A 172 -4.28 15.43 -10.68
N ARG A 173 -5.46 15.50 -11.36
CA ARG A 173 -6.56 16.39 -10.92
C ARG A 173 -7.08 16.07 -9.52
N GLN A 174 -7.17 14.80 -9.15
CA GLN A 174 -7.60 14.42 -7.79
C GLN A 174 -6.56 14.86 -6.75
N PHE A 175 -5.27 14.68 -7.04
CA PHE A 175 -4.21 15.16 -6.16
C PHE A 175 -4.21 16.70 -6.03
N ALA A 176 -4.48 17.42 -7.11
CA ALA A 176 -4.67 18.87 -7.05
C ALA A 176 -5.90 19.26 -6.20
N HIS A 177 -6.98 18.45 -6.21
CA HIS A 177 -8.12 18.66 -5.30
C HIS A 177 -7.70 18.41 -3.84
N LEU A 178 -6.89 17.42 -3.54
CA LEU A 178 -6.35 17.19 -2.19
C LEU A 178 -5.56 18.41 -1.71
N LEU A 179 -4.63 18.96 -2.52
CA LEU A 179 -3.84 20.13 -2.15
C LEU A 179 -4.70 21.33 -1.76
N ARG A 180 -5.85 21.53 -2.42
CA ARG A 180 -6.79 22.63 -2.11
C ARG A 180 -7.52 22.44 -0.78
N THR A 181 -7.49 21.26 -0.18
CA THR A 181 -8.13 20.99 1.13
C THR A 181 -7.19 21.22 2.30
N ILE A 182 -5.90 21.43 2.05
CA ILE A 182 -4.89 21.65 3.10
C ILE A 182 -4.91 23.11 3.53
N ALA A 183 -5.01 23.35 4.84
CA ALA A 183 -4.99 24.69 5.39
C ALA A 183 -3.63 25.38 5.16
N SER A 184 -3.58 26.71 5.11
CA SER A 184 -2.34 27.48 4.94
C SER A 184 -1.29 27.21 6.02
N SER A 185 -1.70 26.82 7.22
CA SER A 185 -0.82 26.39 8.31
C SER A 185 -0.38 24.94 8.21
N GLY A 186 -0.83 24.19 7.19
CA GLY A 186 -0.47 22.80 6.95
C GLY A 186 0.83 22.66 6.16
N GLN A 187 1.15 21.40 5.81
CA GLN A 187 2.36 21.08 5.04
C GLN A 187 2.13 19.92 4.07
N VAL A 188 2.72 20.05 2.89
CA VAL A 188 2.91 18.97 1.92
C VAL A 188 4.34 18.46 2.01
N VAL A 189 4.48 17.14 2.12
CA VAL A 189 5.74 16.39 2.06
C VAL A 189 5.74 15.61 0.76
N VAL A 190 6.56 15.97 -0.21
CA VAL A 190 6.45 15.50 -1.59
C VAL A 190 7.72 14.84 -2.11
N GLU A 191 7.62 13.75 -2.88
CA GLU A 191 8.77 13.20 -3.58
C GLU A 191 9.28 14.18 -4.65
N ALA A 192 10.56 14.56 -4.54
CA ALA A 192 11.18 15.62 -5.33
C ALA A 192 11.24 15.27 -6.82
N ASN A 193 11.52 14.03 -7.16
CA ASN A 193 11.91 13.60 -8.50
C ASN A 193 10.77 12.99 -9.32
N ASN A 194 9.52 13.07 -8.85
CA ASN A 194 8.36 12.53 -9.58
C ASN A 194 7.73 13.59 -10.51
N PRO A 195 7.82 13.42 -11.85
CA PRO A 195 7.33 14.44 -12.79
C PRO A 195 5.82 14.69 -12.71
N ALA A 196 5.02 13.66 -12.37
CA ALA A 196 3.58 13.81 -12.23
C ALA A 196 3.24 14.67 -11.00
N LEU A 197 3.93 14.47 -9.88
CA LEU A 197 3.77 15.30 -8.69
C LEU A 197 4.21 16.74 -8.94
N GLN A 198 5.27 16.98 -9.72
CA GLN A 198 5.66 18.33 -10.11
C GLN A 198 4.56 19.05 -10.90
N ARG A 199 3.86 18.35 -11.82
CA ARG A 199 2.70 18.91 -12.54
C ARG A 199 1.51 19.18 -11.61
N VAL A 200 1.32 18.34 -10.58
CA VAL A 200 0.29 18.57 -9.55
C VAL A 200 0.61 19.83 -8.74
N LEU A 201 1.84 19.98 -8.26
CA LEU A 201 2.29 21.16 -7.50
C LEU A 201 2.18 22.44 -8.32
N ALA A 202 2.48 22.39 -9.63
CA ALA A 202 2.36 23.53 -10.55
C ALA A 202 0.91 24.03 -10.70
N GLN A 203 -0.10 23.23 -10.33
CA GLN A 203 -1.52 23.66 -10.32
C GLN A 203 -1.87 24.52 -9.08
N GLY A 204 -0.96 24.61 -8.10
CA GLY A 204 -1.08 25.46 -6.91
C GLY A 204 -0.87 24.70 -5.61
N VAL A 205 -0.02 25.26 -4.76
CA VAL A 205 0.20 24.85 -3.36
C VAL A 205 -0.17 26.01 -2.46
N TYR A 206 -0.92 25.75 -1.42
CA TYR A 206 -1.53 26.78 -0.56
C TYR A 206 -1.02 26.72 0.88
N CYS A 207 -0.05 25.90 1.18
CA CYS A 207 0.52 25.61 2.51
C CYS A 207 2.03 25.49 2.45
N GLY A 208 2.70 25.17 3.55
CA GLY A 208 4.12 24.83 3.57
C GLY A 208 4.43 23.61 2.70
N GLN A 209 5.63 23.57 2.13
CA GLN A 209 6.11 22.46 1.31
C GLN A 209 7.51 22.06 1.75
N THR A 210 7.78 20.77 1.80
CA THR A 210 9.12 20.18 1.87
C THR A 210 9.21 18.95 0.98
N SER A 211 10.39 18.69 0.46
CA SER A 211 10.62 17.59 -0.50
C SER A 211 11.50 16.50 0.11
N PHE A 212 11.31 15.26 -0.36
CA PHE A 212 12.19 14.14 0.00
C PHE A 212 12.59 13.35 -1.25
N GLY A 213 13.70 12.65 -1.17
CA GLY A 213 14.17 11.80 -2.25
C GLY A 213 15.67 11.91 -2.51
N THR A 214 16.04 11.87 -3.80
CA THR A 214 17.41 12.13 -4.24
C THR A 214 17.62 13.62 -4.52
N ASP A 215 18.86 14.05 -4.57
CA ASP A 215 19.21 15.46 -4.87
C ASP A 215 18.60 15.93 -6.21
N PRO A 216 17.99 17.13 -6.29
CA PRO A 216 17.78 18.07 -5.19
C PRO A 216 16.50 17.79 -4.38
N ALA A 217 16.64 17.55 -3.09
CA ALA A 217 15.53 17.40 -2.15
C ALA A 217 15.92 17.95 -0.77
N ASP A 218 14.95 18.41 0.03
CA ASP A 218 15.21 18.89 1.39
C ASP A 218 15.65 17.75 2.33
N TRP A 219 14.97 16.60 2.20
CA TRP A 219 15.25 15.38 2.98
C TRP A 219 15.88 14.34 2.07
N GLN A 220 17.08 13.89 2.42
CA GLN A 220 17.85 12.94 1.63
C GLN A 220 18.37 11.80 2.50
N ALA A 221 18.75 10.69 1.86
CA ALA A 221 19.41 9.57 2.49
C ALA A 221 20.78 9.32 1.85
N HIS A 222 21.81 9.17 2.65
CA HIS A 222 23.16 8.79 2.20
C HIS A 222 23.55 7.43 2.81
N GLY A 223 23.71 6.44 1.97
CA GLY A 223 24.03 5.07 2.35
C GLY A 223 23.09 4.05 1.73
N PRO A 224 23.36 2.75 1.94
CA PRO A 224 22.50 1.68 1.47
C PRO A 224 21.13 1.69 2.16
N ALA A 225 20.12 1.08 1.54
CA ALA A 225 18.73 1.18 2.01
C ALA A 225 18.48 0.66 3.44
N HIS A 226 19.36 -0.18 3.97
CA HIS A 226 19.24 -0.75 5.32
C HIS A 226 20.13 -0.06 6.36
N ASP A 227 21.00 0.88 5.93
CA ASP A 227 21.97 1.57 6.81
C ASP A 227 22.38 2.91 6.18
N PHE A 228 21.76 4.01 6.62
CA PHE A 228 21.91 5.31 5.99
C PHE A 228 21.79 6.48 6.97
N ASP A 229 22.49 7.55 6.62
CA ASP A 229 22.30 8.86 7.25
C ASP A 229 21.07 9.56 6.65
N VAL A 230 20.29 10.19 7.51
CA VAL A 230 19.19 11.09 7.13
C VAL A 230 19.69 12.51 7.15
N LEU A 231 19.55 13.21 6.02
CA LEU A 231 19.94 14.59 5.87
C LEU A 231 18.71 15.49 5.72
N TYR A 232 18.75 16.65 6.34
CA TYR A 232 17.84 17.75 6.09
C TYR A 232 18.63 18.99 5.68
N GLN A 233 18.35 19.53 4.48
CA GLN A 233 19.10 20.64 3.89
C GLN A 233 20.63 20.42 3.94
N ASN A 234 21.05 19.26 3.48
CA ASN A 234 22.46 18.81 3.43
C ASN A 234 23.16 18.68 4.79
N LYS A 235 22.42 18.68 5.91
CA LYS A 235 22.97 18.42 7.25
C LYS A 235 22.46 17.08 7.76
N THR A 236 23.34 16.22 8.25
CA THR A 236 22.94 14.98 8.90
C THR A 236 22.15 15.31 10.17
N VAL A 237 20.91 14.79 10.24
CA VAL A 237 19.97 14.99 11.34
C VAL A 237 19.60 13.71 12.06
N GLY A 238 20.03 12.55 11.54
CA GLY A 238 19.82 11.23 12.14
C GLY A 238 20.51 10.14 11.34
N HIS A 239 20.54 8.95 11.90
CA HIS A 239 21.07 7.74 11.27
C HIS A 239 20.09 6.60 11.50
N LEU A 240 19.82 5.78 10.48
CA LEU A 240 18.89 4.66 10.54
C LEU A 240 19.55 3.37 10.04
N THR A 241 19.64 2.39 10.95
CA THR A 241 19.97 1.00 10.63
C THR A 241 18.77 0.13 10.97
N TRP A 242 18.27 -0.66 10.04
CA TRP A 242 17.08 -1.49 10.20
C TRP A 242 17.10 -2.76 9.35
N ALA A 243 16.13 -3.65 9.57
CA ALA A 243 16.00 -4.90 8.81
C ALA A 243 15.21 -4.76 7.49
N ILE A 244 14.71 -3.55 7.18
CA ILE A 244 13.88 -3.33 5.99
C ILE A 244 14.78 -3.06 4.79
N SER A 245 14.47 -3.65 3.63
CA SER A 245 15.25 -3.52 2.41
C SER A 245 14.56 -2.67 1.34
N GLY A 246 15.34 -2.23 0.35
CA GLY A 246 14.87 -1.56 -0.86
C GLY A 246 14.80 -0.05 -0.75
N LEU A 247 15.28 0.63 -1.80
CA LEU A 247 15.31 2.11 -1.90
C LEU A 247 13.92 2.75 -1.75
N HIS A 248 12.86 2.03 -2.13
CA HIS A 248 11.49 2.51 -1.93
C HIS A 248 11.14 2.64 -0.45
N ASN A 249 11.61 1.73 0.42
CA ASN A 249 11.40 1.82 1.86
C ASN A 249 12.28 2.91 2.49
N GLN A 250 13.49 3.14 1.99
CA GLN A 250 14.30 4.29 2.38
C GLN A 250 13.56 5.62 2.10
N ARG A 251 12.93 5.77 0.91
CA ARG A 251 12.08 6.92 0.58
C ARG A 251 10.85 7.03 1.47
N ASN A 252 10.17 5.90 1.75
CA ASN A 252 9.04 5.85 2.67
C ASN A 252 9.45 6.33 4.08
N ALA A 253 10.66 5.96 4.54
CA ALA A 253 11.21 6.42 5.81
C ALA A 253 11.45 7.94 5.80
N LEU A 254 12.08 8.49 4.75
CA LEU A 254 12.28 9.94 4.62
C LEU A 254 10.97 10.72 4.66
N ALA A 255 9.95 10.25 3.93
CA ALA A 255 8.61 10.86 3.94
C ALA A 255 7.98 10.83 5.34
N SER A 256 8.12 9.70 6.05
CA SER A 256 7.60 9.53 7.41
C SER A 256 8.32 10.42 8.42
N ILE A 257 9.66 10.49 8.36
CA ILE A 257 10.49 11.34 9.22
C ILE A 257 10.17 12.83 9.00
N ALA A 258 10.10 13.26 7.72
CA ALA A 258 9.76 14.65 7.37
C ALA A 258 8.37 15.04 7.88
N SER A 259 7.40 14.13 7.81
CA SER A 259 6.02 14.36 8.29
C SER A 259 5.92 14.37 9.81
N ALA A 260 6.68 13.51 10.49
CA ALA A 260 6.80 13.50 11.94
C ALA A 260 7.47 14.78 12.48
N ALA A 261 8.47 15.29 11.75
CA ALA A 261 9.13 16.56 12.08
C ALA A 261 8.15 17.75 12.03
N HIS A 262 7.18 17.76 11.10
CA HIS A 262 6.15 18.81 11.03
C HIS A 262 5.25 18.85 12.28
N VAL A 263 5.06 17.74 12.97
CA VAL A 263 4.28 17.67 14.22
C VAL A 263 5.18 17.65 15.47
N GLY A 264 6.45 18.01 15.35
CA GLY A 264 7.37 18.28 16.45
C GLY A 264 8.22 17.11 16.91
N VAL A 265 8.27 15.99 16.18
CA VAL A 265 9.20 14.88 16.49
C VAL A 265 10.58 15.24 15.96
N ALA A 266 11.62 15.13 16.80
CA ALA A 266 12.99 15.32 16.35
C ALA A 266 13.38 14.21 15.34
N PRO A 267 14.08 14.55 14.22
CA PRO A 267 14.48 13.56 13.21
C PRO A 267 15.30 12.40 13.77
N HIS A 268 16.17 12.67 14.74
CA HIS A 268 16.94 11.65 15.44
C HIS A 268 16.01 10.62 16.13
N ASP A 269 14.99 11.08 16.86
CA ASP A 269 14.07 10.20 17.58
C ASP A 269 13.19 9.39 16.62
N ALA A 270 12.82 9.98 15.48
CA ALA A 270 12.14 9.29 14.40
C ALA A 270 13.00 8.15 13.81
N CYS A 271 14.31 8.36 13.64
CA CYS A 271 15.24 7.30 13.21
C CYS A 271 15.34 6.18 14.25
N VAL A 272 15.47 6.52 15.53
CA VAL A 272 15.49 5.53 16.64
C VAL A 272 14.21 4.70 16.65
N ALA A 273 13.05 5.33 16.48
CA ALA A 273 11.78 4.63 16.38
C ALA A 273 11.75 3.66 15.19
N LEU A 274 12.16 4.11 14.01
CA LEU A 274 12.16 3.28 12.79
C LEU A 274 13.14 2.10 12.85
N ALA A 275 14.22 2.17 13.63
CA ALA A 275 15.12 1.04 13.84
C ALA A 275 14.41 -0.20 14.44
N THR A 276 13.26 0.00 15.10
CA THR A 276 12.42 -1.07 15.68
C THR A 276 11.16 -1.38 14.87
N PHE A 277 11.01 -0.81 13.69
CA PHE A 277 9.85 -1.03 12.83
C PHE A 277 9.86 -2.44 12.23
N GLN A 278 8.77 -3.19 12.40
CA GLN A 278 8.66 -4.60 12.03
C GLN A 278 7.95 -4.84 10.68
N ASN A 279 7.67 -3.76 9.94
CA ASN A 279 6.94 -3.79 8.68
C ASN A 279 5.42 -4.09 8.86
N VAL A 280 4.74 -4.31 7.74
CA VAL A 280 3.31 -4.60 7.65
C VAL A 280 3.14 -6.02 7.13
N ARG A 281 2.11 -6.74 7.58
CA ARG A 281 1.77 -8.06 7.03
C ARG A 281 1.69 -8.00 5.51
N ARG A 282 2.15 -9.06 4.85
CA ARG A 282 2.20 -9.17 3.40
C ARG A 282 3.06 -8.08 2.71
N ARG A 283 4.11 -7.59 3.38
CA ARG A 283 5.16 -6.74 2.83
C ARG A 283 6.49 -7.41 3.12
N MET A 284 6.96 -8.25 2.18
CA MET A 284 8.12 -9.14 2.36
C MET A 284 8.01 -9.99 3.64
N GLU A 285 6.79 -10.44 3.97
CA GLU A 285 6.51 -11.23 5.16
C GLU A 285 7.03 -12.65 4.99
N LEU A 286 7.93 -13.09 5.86
CA LEU A 286 8.38 -14.47 5.90
C LEU A 286 7.24 -15.38 6.39
N ARG A 287 6.69 -16.20 5.49
CA ARG A 287 5.60 -17.15 5.80
C ARG A 287 6.10 -18.46 6.38
N GLY A 288 7.31 -18.85 6.05
CA GLY A 288 7.94 -20.05 6.58
C GLY A 288 9.31 -20.32 6.00
N THR A 289 10.06 -21.15 6.71
CA THR A 289 11.39 -21.59 6.34
C THR A 289 11.42 -23.11 6.27
N ILE A 290 11.84 -23.67 5.17
CA ILE A 290 12.05 -25.09 4.96
C ILE A 290 13.54 -25.37 5.16
N LYS A 291 13.85 -26.09 6.23
CA LYS A 291 15.23 -26.49 6.54
C LYS A 291 15.70 -27.55 5.54
N THR A 292 16.84 -27.33 4.91
CA THR A 292 17.49 -28.33 4.05
C THR A 292 18.95 -28.50 4.45
N GLY A 293 19.57 -29.63 4.12
CA GLY A 293 20.98 -29.87 4.45
C GLY A 293 21.98 -28.98 3.68
N GLN A 294 21.51 -28.17 2.69
CA GLN A 294 22.35 -27.37 1.80
C GLN A 294 21.94 -25.89 1.74
N GLY A 295 21.15 -25.43 2.70
CA GLY A 295 20.66 -24.04 2.81
C GLY A 295 19.13 -23.96 2.87
N ASP A 296 18.63 -23.05 3.67
CA ASP A 296 17.20 -22.90 3.96
C ASP A 296 16.45 -22.27 2.79
N ILE A 297 15.28 -22.84 2.44
CA ILE A 297 14.34 -22.20 1.52
C ILE A 297 13.42 -21.29 2.34
N GLU A 298 13.30 -20.05 1.94
CA GLU A 298 12.36 -19.09 2.55
C GLU A 298 11.20 -18.82 1.61
N LEU A 299 9.98 -18.95 2.14
CA LEU A 299 8.75 -18.55 1.45
C LEU A 299 8.28 -17.20 2.00
N ILE A 300 8.18 -16.23 1.09
CA ILE A 300 7.90 -14.82 1.40
C ILE A 300 6.58 -14.42 0.72
N ASP A 301 5.73 -13.67 1.43
CA ASP A 301 4.49 -13.09 0.92
C ASP A 301 4.66 -11.58 0.73
N ASP A 302 4.30 -11.09 -0.44
CA ASP A 302 4.31 -9.66 -0.75
C ASP A 302 3.03 -9.22 -1.49
N PHE A 303 2.58 -8.02 -1.21
CA PHE A 303 1.37 -7.45 -1.80
C PHE A 303 1.61 -6.84 -3.20
N ALA A 304 2.83 -6.88 -3.72
CA ALA A 304 3.16 -6.32 -5.03
C ALA A 304 2.28 -6.92 -6.13
N HIS A 305 1.67 -6.06 -6.92
CA HIS A 305 0.74 -6.45 -7.99
C HIS A 305 0.80 -5.52 -9.21
N HIS A 306 1.56 -4.44 -9.13
CA HIS A 306 1.86 -3.50 -10.22
C HIS A 306 3.32 -3.69 -10.66
N PRO A 307 3.69 -3.52 -11.95
CA PRO A 307 5.06 -3.74 -12.42
C PRO A 307 6.12 -2.98 -11.61
N THR A 308 5.87 -1.72 -11.26
CA THR A 308 6.77 -0.93 -10.40
C THR A 308 6.95 -1.56 -9.03
N ALA A 309 5.85 -2.01 -8.38
CA ALA A 309 5.92 -2.68 -7.09
C ALA A 309 6.65 -4.03 -7.18
N ILE A 310 6.39 -4.84 -8.21
CA ILE A 310 7.10 -6.10 -8.47
C ILE A 310 8.60 -5.85 -8.63
N ARG A 311 8.99 -4.87 -9.46
CA ARG A 311 10.40 -4.49 -9.67
C ARG A 311 11.08 -4.09 -8.37
N THR A 312 10.43 -3.26 -7.56
CA THR A 312 11.01 -2.78 -6.29
C THR A 312 11.09 -3.88 -5.23
N THR A 313 10.13 -4.80 -5.18
CA THR A 313 10.14 -5.96 -4.28
C THR A 313 11.28 -6.92 -4.66
N VAL A 314 11.34 -7.37 -5.92
CA VAL A 314 12.36 -8.32 -6.37
C VAL A 314 13.75 -7.69 -6.33
N GLY A 315 13.88 -6.43 -6.79
CA GLY A 315 15.15 -5.70 -6.75
C GLY A 315 15.63 -5.41 -5.33
N GLY A 316 14.71 -5.09 -4.41
CA GLY A 316 15.03 -4.89 -3.00
C GLY A 316 15.55 -6.17 -2.33
N LEU A 317 14.94 -7.32 -2.64
CA LEU A 317 15.42 -8.62 -2.15
C LEU A 317 16.79 -8.97 -2.73
N ARG A 318 17.02 -8.76 -4.04
CA ARG A 318 18.33 -8.98 -4.67
C ARG A 318 19.39 -8.12 -4.01
N GLY A 319 19.14 -6.82 -3.85
CA GLY A 319 20.11 -5.91 -3.20
C GLY A 319 20.43 -6.29 -1.74
N LEU A 320 19.45 -6.82 -0.99
CA LEU A 320 19.68 -7.33 0.35
C LEU A 320 20.57 -8.57 0.34
N LEU A 321 20.30 -9.53 -0.56
CA LEU A 321 21.09 -10.75 -0.72
C LEU A 321 22.53 -10.43 -1.12
N ASP A 322 22.71 -9.51 -2.06
CA ASP A 322 24.03 -9.07 -2.51
C ASP A 322 24.83 -8.38 -1.37
N ALA A 323 24.18 -7.53 -0.58
CA ALA A 323 24.79 -6.89 0.57
C ALA A 323 25.22 -7.89 1.67
N GLN A 324 24.52 -9.03 1.78
CA GLN A 324 24.86 -10.13 2.69
C GLN A 324 25.90 -11.12 2.12
N GLY A 325 26.39 -10.88 0.90
CA GLY A 325 27.32 -11.80 0.21
C GLY A 325 26.63 -13.06 -0.35
N HIS A 326 25.31 -13.06 -0.45
CA HIS A 326 24.50 -14.18 -0.95
C HIS A 326 24.17 -14.07 -2.44
N ASN A 327 25.12 -13.65 -3.26
CA ASN A 327 24.93 -13.34 -4.70
C ASN A 327 24.48 -14.55 -5.55
N THR A 328 24.71 -15.77 -5.07
CA THR A 328 24.33 -17.02 -5.75
C THR A 328 22.95 -17.54 -5.35
N VAL A 329 22.32 -16.93 -4.35
CA VAL A 329 20.96 -17.30 -3.91
C VAL A 329 19.96 -16.91 -4.99
N ARG A 330 19.13 -17.88 -5.41
CA ARG A 330 18.12 -17.65 -6.44
C ARG A 330 16.87 -17.01 -5.85
N ILE A 331 16.28 -16.09 -6.61
CA ILE A 331 14.96 -15.52 -6.37
C ILE A 331 13.95 -16.19 -7.31
N VAL A 332 12.98 -16.88 -6.75
CA VAL A 332 11.87 -17.50 -7.47
C VAL A 332 10.63 -16.63 -7.27
N ALA A 333 10.24 -15.89 -8.30
CA ALA A 333 9.05 -15.03 -8.26
C ALA A 333 7.81 -15.85 -8.66
N VAL A 334 6.79 -15.84 -7.80
CA VAL A 334 5.48 -16.46 -8.04
C VAL A 334 4.44 -15.36 -7.94
N PHE A 335 3.71 -15.04 -9.01
CA PHE A 335 2.82 -13.89 -8.97
C PHE A 335 1.47 -14.12 -9.66
N GLU A 336 0.49 -13.35 -9.21
CA GLU A 336 -0.89 -13.31 -9.72
C GLU A 336 -1.20 -11.89 -10.21
N PRO A 337 -1.39 -11.65 -11.53
CA PRO A 337 -1.84 -10.36 -12.07
C PRO A 337 -3.32 -10.13 -11.78
N ARG A 338 -3.68 -9.76 -10.55
CA ARG A 338 -5.05 -9.78 -10.05
C ARG A 338 -5.77 -8.42 -10.04
N SER A 339 -5.04 -7.32 -9.88
CA SER A 339 -5.67 -5.99 -9.84
C SER A 339 -6.43 -5.70 -11.14
N ASN A 340 -7.43 -4.81 -11.08
CA ASN A 340 -8.21 -4.47 -12.27
C ASN A 340 -7.33 -3.99 -13.42
N THR A 341 -6.36 -3.11 -13.14
CA THR A 341 -5.37 -2.64 -14.11
C THR A 341 -4.59 -3.80 -14.76
N MET A 342 -4.17 -4.78 -13.95
CA MET A 342 -3.42 -5.94 -14.45
C MET A 342 -4.32 -6.90 -15.25
N LYS A 343 -5.55 -7.16 -14.80
CA LYS A 343 -6.52 -8.00 -15.54
C LYS A 343 -6.86 -7.44 -16.91
N LEU A 344 -7.01 -6.12 -17.02
CA LEU A 344 -7.23 -5.43 -18.29
C LEU A 344 -5.99 -5.44 -19.22
N GLY A 345 -4.84 -5.90 -18.73
CA GLY A 345 -3.61 -5.99 -19.51
C GLY A 345 -2.95 -4.65 -19.84
N ALA A 346 -3.38 -3.55 -19.20
CA ALA A 346 -2.84 -2.21 -19.44
C ALA A 346 -1.32 -2.12 -19.21
N MET A 347 -0.79 -2.93 -18.29
CA MET A 347 0.63 -2.93 -17.90
C MET A 347 1.40 -4.18 -18.36
N LYS A 348 0.82 -5.07 -19.18
CA LYS A 348 1.42 -6.36 -19.57
C LYS A 348 2.80 -6.23 -20.19
N ALA A 349 3.04 -5.17 -20.98
CA ALA A 349 4.33 -4.93 -21.64
C ALA A 349 5.47 -4.61 -20.67
N GLN A 350 5.18 -4.17 -19.45
CA GLN A 350 6.19 -3.82 -18.44
C GLN A 350 6.58 -5.01 -17.53
N LEU A 351 5.86 -6.14 -17.63
CA LEU A 351 6.09 -7.29 -16.75
C LEU A 351 7.48 -7.91 -16.91
N PRO A 352 8.00 -8.18 -18.13
CA PRO A 352 9.33 -8.76 -18.27
C PRO A 352 10.42 -7.93 -17.58
N ASP A 353 10.39 -6.60 -17.78
CA ASP A 353 11.36 -5.69 -17.17
C ASP A 353 11.23 -5.64 -15.64
N SER A 354 10.02 -5.78 -15.12
CA SER A 354 9.79 -5.77 -13.67
C SER A 354 10.32 -7.01 -12.96
N LEU A 355 10.56 -8.09 -13.68
CA LEU A 355 10.96 -9.39 -13.17
C LEU A 355 12.43 -9.76 -13.51
N THR A 356 13.21 -8.85 -14.09
CA THR A 356 14.60 -9.11 -14.56
C THR A 356 15.51 -9.64 -13.47
N GLN A 357 15.33 -9.24 -12.22
CA GLN A 357 16.13 -9.65 -11.06
C GLN A 357 15.71 -11.01 -10.47
N ALA A 358 14.62 -11.62 -10.98
CA ALA A 358 14.22 -12.97 -10.61
C ALA A 358 14.94 -14.03 -11.49
N ASP A 359 15.39 -15.11 -10.87
CA ASP A 359 16.03 -16.24 -11.58
C ASP A 359 14.99 -17.12 -12.27
N LEU A 360 13.83 -17.32 -11.61
CA LEU A 360 12.67 -18.04 -12.15
C LEU A 360 11.39 -17.25 -11.88
N VAL A 361 10.44 -17.38 -12.80
CA VAL A 361 9.14 -16.68 -12.73
C VAL A 361 8.02 -17.67 -12.99
N PHE A 362 7.04 -17.69 -12.10
CA PHE A 362 5.81 -18.47 -12.22
C PHE A 362 4.61 -17.55 -12.17
N CYS A 363 3.86 -17.46 -13.26
CA CYS A 363 2.67 -16.60 -13.39
C CYS A 363 1.40 -17.44 -13.31
N TYR A 364 0.52 -17.08 -12.38
CA TYR A 364 -0.85 -17.62 -12.33
C TYR A 364 -1.77 -16.79 -13.22
N THR A 365 -2.40 -17.43 -14.19
CA THR A 365 -3.09 -16.73 -15.30
C THR A 365 -4.62 -16.84 -15.27
N ALA A 366 -5.19 -17.53 -14.30
CA ALA A 366 -6.65 -17.68 -14.24
C ALA A 366 -7.35 -16.32 -14.13
N GLY A 367 -8.38 -16.13 -14.96
CA GLY A 367 -9.20 -14.92 -14.99
C GLY A 367 -8.51 -13.70 -15.62
N LEU A 368 -7.48 -13.89 -16.44
CA LEU A 368 -6.90 -12.86 -17.30
C LEU A 368 -7.59 -12.84 -18.67
N ASP A 369 -7.86 -11.66 -19.19
CA ASP A 369 -8.43 -11.44 -20.52
C ASP A 369 -7.35 -11.30 -21.63
N TRP A 370 -6.08 -11.58 -21.29
CA TRP A 370 -4.92 -11.44 -22.19
C TRP A 370 -3.92 -12.59 -22.02
N ASP A 371 -3.11 -12.84 -23.05
CA ASP A 371 -2.10 -13.90 -23.07
C ASP A 371 -0.86 -13.51 -22.27
N ALA A 372 -0.75 -14.03 -21.04
CA ALA A 372 0.40 -13.79 -20.16
C ALA A 372 1.66 -14.51 -20.65
N ALA A 373 1.53 -15.65 -21.33
CA ALA A 373 2.69 -16.36 -21.87
C ALA A 373 3.34 -15.56 -23.00
N ALA A 374 2.53 -14.97 -23.89
CA ALA A 374 3.01 -14.05 -24.92
C ALA A 374 3.69 -12.82 -24.33
N ALA A 375 3.13 -12.23 -23.27
CA ALA A 375 3.72 -11.06 -22.60
C ALA A 375 5.06 -11.36 -21.93
N LEU A 376 5.23 -12.57 -21.37
CA LEU A 376 6.46 -13.00 -20.69
C LEU A 376 7.47 -13.70 -21.63
N LEU A 377 7.17 -13.82 -22.91
CA LEU A 377 8.06 -14.44 -23.91
C LEU A 377 9.50 -13.87 -23.88
N PRO A 378 9.75 -12.56 -23.65
CA PRO A 378 11.12 -12.04 -23.55
C PRO A 378 11.96 -12.66 -22.42
N MET A 379 11.34 -13.30 -21.43
CA MET A 379 12.04 -13.99 -20.33
C MET A 379 12.51 -15.40 -20.68
N GLY A 380 12.07 -15.94 -21.82
CA GLY A 380 12.44 -17.27 -22.28
C GLY A 380 12.05 -18.38 -21.30
N GLU A 381 12.93 -19.35 -21.10
CA GLU A 381 12.69 -20.51 -20.22
C GLU A 381 12.59 -20.16 -18.72
N ARG A 382 12.95 -18.93 -18.34
CA ARG A 382 12.81 -18.47 -16.95
C ARG A 382 11.37 -18.25 -16.53
N ALA A 383 10.44 -18.04 -17.48
CA ALA A 383 9.05 -17.77 -17.19
C ALA A 383 8.15 -18.97 -17.50
N THR A 384 7.24 -19.28 -16.60
CA THR A 384 6.24 -20.35 -16.74
C THR A 384 4.86 -19.82 -16.36
N CYS A 385 3.85 -20.05 -17.21
CA CYS A 385 2.47 -19.66 -16.99
C CYS A 385 1.59 -20.90 -16.75
N THR A 386 0.58 -20.77 -15.89
CA THR A 386 -0.48 -21.76 -15.68
C THR A 386 -1.72 -21.12 -15.06
N ASP A 387 -2.90 -21.64 -15.39
CA ASP A 387 -4.20 -21.25 -14.85
C ASP A 387 -4.68 -22.16 -13.69
N SER A 388 -3.88 -23.15 -13.31
CA SER A 388 -4.17 -24.06 -12.20
C SER A 388 -3.23 -23.81 -11.03
N ILE A 389 -3.78 -23.57 -9.83
CA ILE A 389 -3.00 -23.42 -8.60
C ILE A 389 -2.23 -24.69 -8.26
N ASP A 390 -2.80 -25.85 -8.42
CA ASP A 390 -2.15 -27.11 -8.08
C ASP A 390 -0.98 -27.40 -9.06
N GLU A 391 -1.14 -27.05 -10.34
CA GLU A 391 -0.05 -27.10 -11.31
C GLU A 391 1.06 -26.08 -10.98
N LEU A 392 0.69 -24.86 -10.59
CA LEU A 392 1.64 -23.83 -10.15
C LEU A 392 2.49 -24.36 -8.98
N VAL A 393 1.84 -24.86 -7.93
CA VAL A 393 2.50 -25.44 -6.74
C VAL A 393 3.43 -26.58 -7.15
N ARG A 394 2.97 -27.50 -8.01
CA ARG A 394 3.76 -28.62 -8.49
C ARG A 394 5.02 -28.15 -9.24
N ARG A 395 4.90 -27.17 -10.15
CA ARG A 395 6.02 -26.63 -10.94
C ARG A 395 7.02 -25.88 -10.09
N VAL A 396 6.56 -25.02 -9.21
CA VAL A 396 7.41 -24.30 -8.25
C VAL A 396 8.17 -25.29 -7.38
N THR A 397 7.46 -26.26 -6.77
CA THR A 397 8.08 -27.29 -5.92
C THR A 397 9.13 -28.11 -6.70
N ARG A 398 8.84 -28.50 -7.96
CA ARG A 398 9.82 -29.23 -8.81
C ARG A 398 11.08 -28.39 -9.04
N ALA A 399 10.94 -27.10 -9.34
CA ALA A 399 12.05 -26.21 -9.68
C ALA A 399 12.86 -25.74 -8.46
N ALA A 400 12.24 -25.75 -7.27
CA ALA A 400 12.86 -25.29 -6.02
C ALA A 400 14.12 -26.07 -5.67
N ARG A 401 15.14 -25.36 -5.18
CA ARG A 401 16.44 -25.86 -4.71
C ARG A 401 16.72 -25.34 -3.30
N ALA A 402 17.61 -26.02 -2.59
CA ALA A 402 18.13 -25.53 -1.32
C ALA A 402 18.68 -24.09 -1.47
N GLY A 403 18.38 -23.24 -0.51
CA GLY A 403 18.81 -21.85 -0.48
C GLY A 403 17.90 -20.86 -1.22
N ASP A 404 16.88 -21.29 -1.97
CA ASP A 404 16.00 -20.39 -2.74
C ASP A 404 15.23 -19.42 -1.84
N ARG A 405 14.98 -18.23 -2.38
CA ARG A 405 13.99 -17.25 -1.87
C ARG A 405 12.78 -17.25 -2.79
N ILE A 406 11.67 -17.80 -2.33
CA ILE A 406 10.42 -17.90 -3.10
C ILE A 406 9.51 -16.75 -2.66
N VAL A 407 9.25 -15.79 -3.56
CA VAL A 407 8.44 -14.60 -3.28
C VAL A 407 7.09 -14.73 -3.98
N CYS A 408 6.02 -14.88 -3.20
CA CYS A 408 4.64 -14.90 -3.68
C CYS A 408 4.07 -13.47 -3.68
N MET A 409 3.63 -12.99 -4.83
CA MET A 409 3.17 -11.61 -5.03
C MET A 409 1.73 -11.57 -5.54
N SER A 410 0.82 -10.99 -4.73
CA SER A 410 -0.60 -10.81 -5.08
C SER A 410 -1.27 -9.80 -4.15
N ASN A 411 -2.21 -8.99 -4.65
CA ASN A 411 -3.09 -8.16 -3.82
C ASN A 411 -4.32 -8.89 -3.30
N GLY A 412 -4.43 -10.20 -3.51
CA GLY A 412 -5.50 -11.06 -3.03
C GLY A 412 -5.01 -12.23 -2.18
N GLY A 413 -5.90 -13.15 -1.87
CA GLY A 413 -5.58 -14.35 -1.07
C GLY A 413 -4.79 -15.42 -1.82
N PHE A 414 -4.56 -15.24 -3.13
CA PHE A 414 -3.81 -16.13 -4.01
C PHE A 414 -4.18 -17.62 -3.84
N SER A 415 -5.48 -17.87 -3.64
CA SER A 415 -6.06 -19.20 -3.47
C SER A 415 -5.33 -20.11 -2.46
N GLY A 416 -4.74 -19.52 -1.41
CA GLY A 416 -4.00 -20.24 -0.38
C GLY A 416 -2.66 -20.82 -0.85
N VAL A 417 -2.05 -20.27 -1.90
CA VAL A 417 -0.79 -20.75 -2.50
C VAL A 417 0.34 -20.91 -1.49
N HIS A 418 0.41 -20.03 -0.47
CA HIS A 418 1.47 -20.05 0.53
C HIS A 418 1.48 -21.36 1.33
N ASP A 419 0.33 -21.76 1.88
CA ASP A 419 0.22 -22.96 2.70
C ASP A 419 0.42 -24.23 1.85
N LYS A 420 -0.10 -24.23 0.61
CA LYS A 420 0.13 -25.31 -0.36
C LYS A 420 1.60 -25.47 -0.73
N LEU A 421 2.31 -24.36 -0.97
CA LEU A 421 3.75 -24.39 -1.26
C LEU A 421 4.57 -24.83 -0.05
N LEU A 422 4.27 -24.34 1.16
CA LEU A 422 4.93 -24.79 2.38
C LEU A 422 4.81 -26.29 2.57
N GLY A 423 3.60 -26.83 2.48
CA GLY A 423 3.37 -28.28 2.60
C GLY A 423 4.09 -29.10 1.53
N ALA A 424 4.05 -28.67 0.26
CA ALA A 424 4.69 -29.38 -0.85
C ALA A 424 6.23 -29.32 -0.77
N LEU A 425 6.80 -28.17 -0.37
CA LEU A 425 8.25 -28.00 -0.19
C LEU A 425 8.76 -28.82 1.01
N GLN A 426 8.02 -28.80 2.13
CA GLN A 426 8.34 -29.65 3.28
C GLN A 426 8.40 -31.13 2.85
N ALA A 427 7.38 -31.62 2.15
CA ALA A 427 7.34 -33.01 1.69
C ALA A 427 8.47 -33.36 0.69
N LYS A 428 9.03 -32.41 -0.04
CA LYS A 428 10.14 -32.64 -0.98
C LYS A 428 11.50 -32.68 -0.28
N PHE A 429 11.71 -31.89 0.76
CA PHE A 429 13.04 -31.65 1.35
C PHE A 429 13.22 -32.27 2.75
N THR A 430 12.15 -32.83 3.35
CA THR A 430 12.20 -33.70 4.54
C THR A 430 12.07 -35.16 4.13
#